data_ef6d0f292a52fe84d6fd167cc647f505
#
_entry.id   ef6d0f292a52fe84d6fd167cc647f505
#
_cell.length_a   1.000
_cell.length_b   1.000
_cell.length_c   1.000
_cell.angle_alpha   90.00
_cell.angle_beta   90.00
_cell.angle_gamma   90.00
#
_symmetry.space_group_name_H-M   'P 1'
#
loop_
_entity.id
_entity.type
_entity.pdbx_description
1 polymer ?
#
loop_
_entity_poly.entity_id
_entity_poly.type
_entity_poly.pdbx_seq_one_letter_code
_entity_poly.pdbx_strand_id
1 'polypeptide(L)'
;MMHSDNWALKAKQLGYRSRAVFKLEEILKKTRTKRFKNVLDLGASPGAWSQFIVKKNSNANVYALDILDMEPIEGVRFFKKNIEQINNIPQILKLKGD
;
A
#
# COMPACT_ATOMS: atom_id res chain seq x y z
N MET A 1 -15.06 -21.05 10.60
CA MET A 1 -13.90 -20.61 9.80
C MET A 1 -14.37 -19.77 8.62
N MET A 2 -13.72 -18.66 8.36
CA MET A 2 -14.08 -17.80 7.26
C MET A 2 -13.39 -18.25 5.97
N HIS A 3 -14.16 -18.46 4.90
CA HIS A 3 -13.62 -18.78 3.59
C HIS A 3 -12.97 -17.56 2.93
N SER A 4 -12.13 -17.81 1.91
CA SER A 4 -11.48 -16.74 1.15
C SER A 4 -12.46 -15.70 0.64
N ASP A 5 -13.64 -16.17 0.14
CA ASP A 5 -14.67 -15.28 -0.38
C ASP A 5 -15.26 -14.38 0.70
N ASN A 6 -15.36 -14.87 1.92
CA ASN A 6 -15.83 -14.09 3.05
C ASN A 6 -14.83 -13.00 3.43
N TRP A 7 -13.54 -13.28 3.37
CA TRP A 7 -12.50 -12.29 3.59
C TRP A 7 -12.52 -11.21 2.51
N ALA A 8 -12.67 -11.61 1.25
CA ALA A 8 -12.76 -10.66 0.14
C ALA A 8 -14.01 -9.77 0.29
N LEU A 9 -15.14 -10.37 0.66
CA LEU A 9 -16.36 -9.63 0.89
C LEU A 9 -16.22 -8.64 2.04
N LYS A 10 -15.60 -9.05 3.14
CA LYS A 10 -15.36 -8.17 4.29
C LYS A 10 -14.48 -6.98 3.90
N ALA A 11 -13.43 -7.23 3.13
CA ALA A 11 -12.56 -6.15 2.65
C ALA A 11 -13.36 -5.13 1.82
N LYS A 12 -14.17 -5.63 0.89
CA LYS A 12 -15.02 -4.79 0.05
C LYS A 12 -16.00 -3.97 0.88
N GLN A 13 -16.63 -4.58 1.89
CA GLN A 13 -17.55 -3.88 2.78
C GLN A 13 -16.87 -2.76 3.55
N LEU A 14 -15.59 -2.92 3.87
CA LEU A 14 -14.79 -1.91 4.55
C LEU A 14 -14.18 -0.88 3.60
N GLY A 15 -14.41 -1.02 2.29
CA GLY A 15 -13.92 -0.10 1.27
C GLY A 15 -12.53 -0.39 0.74
N TYR A 16 -11.98 -1.58 1.02
CA TYR A 16 -10.68 -1.97 0.52
C TYR A 16 -10.74 -2.78 -0.77
N ARG A 17 -9.73 -2.63 -1.59
CA ARG A 17 -9.66 -3.25 -2.93
C ARG A 17 -9.38 -4.74 -2.90
N SER A 18 -8.81 -5.25 -1.82
CA SER A 18 -8.57 -6.68 -1.67
C SER A 18 -8.44 -7.08 -0.20
N ARG A 19 -8.53 -8.38 0.03
CA ARG A 19 -8.35 -8.94 1.37
C ARG A 19 -6.92 -8.85 1.89
N ALA A 20 -5.97 -8.46 1.03
CA ALA A 20 -4.58 -8.26 1.44
C ALA A 20 -4.44 -7.25 2.59
N VAL A 21 -5.41 -6.36 2.77
CA VAL A 21 -5.43 -5.38 3.86
C VAL A 21 -5.31 -6.04 5.23
N PHE A 22 -5.93 -7.21 5.42
CA PHE A 22 -5.92 -7.88 6.72
C PHE A 22 -4.53 -8.41 7.09
N LYS A 23 -3.75 -8.80 6.10
CA LYS A 23 -2.37 -9.22 6.33
C LYS A 23 -1.51 -8.06 6.81
N LEU A 24 -1.67 -6.90 6.19
CA LEU A 24 -0.95 -5.70 6.61
C LEU A 24 -1.35 -5.32 8.04
N GLU A 25 -2.64 -5.30 8.34
CA GLU A 25 -3.13 -4.97 9.67
C GLU A 25 -2.50 -5.89 10.73
N GLU A 26 -2.44 -7.20 10.44
CA GLU A 26 -1.81 -8.17 11.31
C GLU A 26 -0.33 -7.89 11.53
N ILE A 27 0.41 -7.60 10.45
CA ILE A 27 1.83 -7.28 10.51
C ILE A 27 2.06 -6.04 11.38
N LEU A 28 1.28 -4.99 11.18
CA LEU A 28 1.44 -3.75 11.93
C LEU A 28 1.15 -3.92 13.42
N LYS A 29 0.18 -4.76 13.76
CA LYS A 29 -0.11 -5.09 15.15
C LYS A 29 1.06 -5.82 15.79
N LYS A 30 1.62 -6.81 15.10
CA LYS A 30 2.74 -7.61 15.61
C LYS A 30 3.99 -6.77 15.81
N THR A 31 4.26 -5.85 14.89
CA THR A 31 5.44 -4.98 14.96
C THR A 31 5.20 -3.73 15.81
N ARG A 32 3.97 -3.53 16.26
CA ARG A 32 3.55 -2.34 17.02
C ARG A 32 3.83 -1.04 16.26
N THR A 33 3.82 -1.11 14.94
CA THR A 33 4.04 0.06 14.08
C THR A 33 2.75 0.88 14.02
N LYS A 34 2.83 2.14 14.41
CA LYS A 34 1.66 3.01 14.48
C LYS A 34 1.73 4.22 13.55
N ARG A 35 2.91 4.63 13.17
CA ARG A 35 3.11 5.84 12.36
C ARG A 35 4.06 5.56 11.21
N PHE A 36 3.78 6.21 10.08
CA PHE A 36 4.58 6.11 8.88
C PHE A 36 4.83 7.52 8.36
N LYS A 37 6.07 7.82 8.01
CA LYS A 37 6.40 9.09 7.38
C LYS A 37 6.51 8.92 5.87
N ASN A 38 7.31 7.98 5.45
CA ASN A 38 7.52 7.65 4.04
C ASN A 38 7.31 6.16 3.85
N VAL A 39 6.49 5.80 2.88
CA VAL A 39 6.14 4.40 2.61
C VAL A 39 6.34 4.10 1.15
N LEU A 40 6.96 2.96 0.86
CA LEU A 40 7.10 2.44 -0.48
C LEU A 40 6.37 1.10 -0.53
N ASP A 41 5.28 1.06 -1.30
CA ASP A 41 4.45 -0.12 -1.47
C ASP A 41 4.84 -0.81 -2.79
N LEU A 42 5.66 -1.85 -2.70
CA LEU A 42 6.13 -2.61 -3.85
C LEU A 42 5.14 -3.70 -4.21
N GLY A 43 4.78 -3.80 -5.50
CA GLY A 43 3.74 -4.72 -5.94
C GLY A 43 2.38 -4.26 -5.46
N ALA A 44 2.11 -2.97 -5.55
CA ALA A 44 0.98 -2.34 -4.88
C ALA A 44 -0.40 -2.71 -5.42
N SER A 45 -0.53 -3.01 -6.71
CA SER A 45 -1.83 -3.25 -7.32
C SER A 45 -2.56 -4.44 -6.68
N PRO A 46 -3.84 -4.36 -6.40
CA PRO A 46 -4.80 -3.28 -6.70
C PRO A 46 -4.77 -2.08 -5.75
N GLY A 47 -4.03 -2.13 -4.61
CA GLY A 47 -3.80 -0.96 -3.79
C GLY A 47 -4.33 -1.00 -2.37
N ALA A 48 -4.70 -2.18 -1.86
CA ALA A 48 -5.29 -2.29 -0.53
C ALA A 48 -4.33 -1.83 0.59
N TRP A 49 -3.04 -2.13 0.48
CA TRP A 49 -2.06 -1.70 1.48
C TRP A 49 -1.89 -0.19 1.48
N SER A 50 -1.74 0.40 0.28
CA SER A 50 -1.64 1.86 0.15
C SER A 50 -2.89 2.55 0.70
N GLN A 51 -4.07 2.01 0.41
CA GLN A 51 -5.33 2.53 0.96
C GLN A 51 -5.31 2.55 2.49
N PHE A 52 -4.88 1.44 3.08
CA PHE A 52 -4.85 1.31 4.54
C PHE A 52 -3.90 2.32 5.18
N ILE A 53 -2.72 2.48 4.57
CA ILE A 53 -1.70 3.38 5.11
C ILE A 53 -2.14 4.83 5.07
N VAL A 54 -2.68 5.31 3.94
CA VAL A 54 -3.14 6.72 3.86
C VAL A 54 -4.33 6.96 4.77
N LYS A 55 -5.15 5.95 5.00
CA LYS A 55 -6.29 6.07 5.90
C LYS A 55 -5.84 6.20 7.36
N LYS A 56 -4.78 5.48 7.74
CA LYS A 56 -4.25 5.52 9.11
C LYS A 56 -3.34 6.73 9.34
N ASN A 57 -2.66 7.19 8.31
CA ASN A 57 -1.68 8.28 8.41
C ASN A 57 -1.83 9.22 7.22
N SER A 58 -2.75 10.19 7.33
CA SER A 58 -3.05 11.11 6.24
C SER A 58 -1.86 11.97 5.82
N ASN A 59 -0.87 12.12 6.69
CA ASN A 59 0.34 12.90 6.40
C ASN A 59 1.50 12.06 5.87
N ALA A 60 1.32 10.76 5.73
CA ALA A 60 2.36 9.90 5.19
C ALA A 60 2.56 10.15 3.70
N ASN A 61 3.80 10.08 3.25
CA ASN A 61 4.13 10.09 1.83
C ASN A 61 4.13 8.63 1.36
N VAL A 62 3.13 8.26 0.56
CA VAL A 62 2.99 6.89 0.08
C VAL A 62 3.29 6.83 -1.40
N TYR A 63 4.24 6.00 -1.76
CA TYR A 63 4.64 5.74 -3.14
C TYR A 63 4.35 4.28 -3.45
N ALA A 64 3.53 4.04 -4.46
CA ALA A 64 3.15 2.71 -4.89
C ALA A 64 3.78 2.37 -6.22
N LEU A 65 4.29 1.16 -6.36
CA LEU A 65 4.95 0.71 -7.57
C LEU A 65 4.42 -0.66 -7.97
N ASP A 66 4.07 -0.82 -9.23
CA ASP A 66 3.66 -2.11 -9.79
C ASP A 66 3.84 -2.10 -11.30
N ILE A 67 4.04 -3.27 -11.89
CA ILE A 67 4.04 -3.44 -13.34
C ILE A 67 2.62 -3.46 -13.89
N LEU A 68 1.65 -3.76 -13.05
CA LEU A 68 0.21 -3.75 -13.39
C LEU A 68 -0.37 -2.36 -13.15
N ASP A 69 -1.42 -2.04 -13.88
CA ASP A 69 -2.16 -0.80 -13.63
C ASP A 69 -2.83 -0.84 -12.26
N MET A 70 -3.03 0.34 -11.70
CA MET A 70 -3.73 0.50 -10.44
C MET A 70 -4.62 1.73 -10.51
N GLU A 71 -5.88 1.57 -10.11
CA GLU A 71 -6.78 2.71 -10.01
C GLU A 71 -6.23 3.74 -9.02
N PRO A 72 -6.33 5.04 -9.31
CA PRO A 72 -5.81 6.07 -8.44
C PRO A 72 -6.34 5.98 -7.02
N ILE A 73 -5.47 6.31 -6.06
CA ILE A 73 -5.82 6.43 -4.65
C ILE A 73 -5.40 7.82 -4.20
N GLU A 74 -6.32 8.60 -3.65
CA GLU A 74 -5.99 9.91 -3.12
C GLU A 74 -4.90 9.80 -2.06
N GLY A 75 -3.86 10.62 -2.17
CA GLY A 75 -2.74 10.59 -1.24
C GLY A 75 -1.64 9.59 -1.58
N VAL A 76 -1.78 8.84 -2.65
CA VAL A 76 -0.79 7.85 -3.09
C VAL A 76 -0.24 8.25 -4.46
N ARG A 77 1.08 8.24 -4.59
CA ARG A 77 1.76 8.46 -5.87
C ARG A 77 2.08 7.10 -6.46
N PHE A 78 1.49 6.80 -7.61
CA PHE A 78 1.66 5.51 -8.27
C PHE A 78 2.61 5.61 -9.47
N PHE A 79 3.53 4.65 -9.56
CA PHE A 79 4.45 4.51 -10.69
C PHE A 79 4.29 3.12 -11.29
N LYS A 80 3.88 3.07 -12.56
CA LYS A 80 3.78 1.80 -13.29
C LYS A 80 5.16 1.43 -13.82
N LYS A 81 5.95 0.77 -12.98
CA LYS A 81 7.31 0.37 -13.30
C LYS A 81 7.64 -0.94 -12.60
N ASN A 82 8.69 -1.63 -13.04
CA ASN A 82 9.17 -2.79 -12.30
C ASN A 82 10.15 -2.36 -11.22
N ILE A 83 10.43 -3.26 -10.28
CA ILE A 83 11.28 -2.95 -9.12
C ILE A 83 12.71 -2.57 -9.53
N GLU A 84 13.20 -3.06 -10.68
CA GLU A 84 14.54 -2.74 -11.16
C GLU A 84 14.68 -1.28 -11.58
N GLN A 85 13.55 -0.61 -11.84
CA GLN A 85 13.52 0.78 -12.27
C GLN A 85 13.37 1.76 -11.11
N ILE A 86 13.40 1.26 -9.88
CA ILE A 86 13.13 2.08 -8.69
C ILE A 86 14.10 3.25 -8.56
N ASN A 87 15.37 3.06 -8.95
CA ASN A 87 16.37 4.11 -8.87
C ASN A 87 16.17 5.23 -9.89
N ASN A 88 15.28 5.04 -10.85
CA ASN A 88 14.96 6.03 -11.87
C ASN A 88 13.77 6.91 -11.49
N ILE A 89 13.26 6.75 -10.28
CA ILE A 89 12.13 7.52 -9.76
C ILE A 89 12.66 8.50 -8.72
N PRO A 90 12.71 9.83 -9.04
CA PRO A 90 13.32 10.82 -8.13
C PRO A 90 12.75 10.84 -6.73
N GLN A 91 11.45 10.63 -6.58
CA GLN A 91 10.79 10.64 -5.27
C GLN A 91 11.31 9.50 -4.39
N ILE A 92 11.57 8.34 -4.98
CA ILE A 92 12.09 7.17 -4.26
C ILE A 92 13.56 7.37 -3.91
N LEU A 93 14.32 7.99 -4.80
CA LEU A 93 15.71 8.33 -4.50
C LEU A 93 15.83 9.24 -3.28
N LYS A 94 14.90 10.18 -3.13
CA LYS A 94 14.86 11.04 -1.95
C LYS A 94 14.67 10.25 -0.66
N LEU A 95 13.84 9.21 -0.69
CA LEU A 95 13.65 8.34 0.46
C LEU A 95 14.91 7.57 0.82
N LYS A 96 15.69 7.19 -0.17
CA LYS A 96 16.97 6.49 0.05
C LYS A 96 18.05 7.43 0.57
N GLY A 97 18.02 8.70 0.18
CA GLY A 97 19.03 9.68 0.53
C GLY A 97 18.95 10.15 1.96
N ASP A 98 17.90 9.81 2.63
CA ASP A 98 17.71 10.14 4.04
C ASP A 98 18.31 9.04 4.92
#